data_6ac9ab0f7be8c8f8c3dfe32f9cd7b158
#
_entry.id   6ac9ab0f7be8c8f8c3dfe32f9cd7b158
#
_cell.length_a   1.000
_cell.length_b   1.000
_cell.length_c   1.000
_cell.angle_alpha   90.00
_cell.angle_beta   90.00
_cell.angle_gamma   90.00
#
_symmetry.space_group_name_H-M   'P 1'
#
loop_
_entity.id
_entity.type
_entity.pdbx_description
1 polymer ?
#
loop_
_entity_poly.entity_id
_entity_poly.type
_entity_poly.pdbx_seq_one_letter_code
_entity_poly.pdbx_strand_id
1 'polypeptide(L)'
;MVTVYSCGPTLSGLIPLAQLRRFIFSDLITRYMEFKDYEVILIMNVTDLDDRTIEGAFNAGESLNDFTEKYYRAFMEDIDLLNCKHAFKYPRASEHVDDMIDITQKLLEKGYAYEKFHSIYYDISRLKDYGRLSGIDLNKIKLGKTVDLDQYEKENPRDFTLLKRSTLNELKRGIFYNTRWGNIRPGWHLECAAMAMKYLEPAYDIHTSGVELIFPHHENVRAISKAMSGRPLANYWLHNEQVMINEKDGLDEVTGNTVTLKDVINRGFSGRDVRYWMISHHYRKPLYFSWSKLETARKTISHLDHFIHRLNFCRPGTAGPEIDQEVYNLRHSFVKSMNDDFHTSVALAALFRFIRNVNRSMDRTGLSPSDRDKVLNIITRINSVLAVMKIEAQVPEMDKYIEALIKKREEARKNKDWDMADKLRQELKARGIELTDTKKGTTWRKNK
;
A
#
# COMPACT_ATOMS: atom_id res chain seq x y z
N MET A 1 -10.50 -18.32 7.21
CA MET A 1 -10.60 -16.85 7.38
C MET A 1 -9.30 -16.37 8.00
N VAL A 2 -8.77 -15.24 7.55
CA VAL A 2 -7.60 -14.54 8.12
C VAL A 2 -8.02 -13.11 8.45
N THR A 3 -7.69 -12.65 9.63
CA THR A 3 -8.03 -11.33 10.14
C THR A 3 -6.80 -10.43 10.19
N VAL A 4 -6.89 -9.25 9.58
CA VAL A 4 -5.78 -8.31 9.44
C VAL A 4 -6.21 -6.93 9.96
N TYR A 5 -5.43 -6.35 10.85
CA TYR A 5 -5.54 -4.94 11.21
C TYR A 5 -4.35 -4.16 10.66
N SER A 6 -4.63 -3.07 9.97
CA SER A 6 -3.61 -2.15 9.47
C SER A 6 -3.81 -0.76 10.09
N CYS A 7 -2.74 -0.18 10.64
CA CYS A 7 -2.81 1.22 11.05
C CYS A 7 -2.98 2.11 9.82
N GLY A 8 -4.08 2.83 9.79
CA GLY A 8 -4.46 3.70 8.70
C GLY A 8 -3.83 5.10 8.75
N PRO A 9 -4.32 6.05 7.97
CA PRO A 9 -3.79 7.39 7.91
C PRO A 9 -4.25 8.26 9.10
N THR A 10 -3.43 9.25 9.45
CA THR A 10 -3.87 10.43 10.20
C THR A 10 -4.23 11.51 9.20
N LEU A 11 -5.46 12.02 9.28
CA LEU A 11 -6.03 12.94 8.29
C LEU A 11 -5.63 14.41 8.54
N SER A 12 -4.35 14.64 8.74
CA SER A 12 -3.78 16.00 8.98
C SER A 12 -3.29 16.70 7.70
N GLY A 13 -3.39 16.05 6.54
CA GLY A 13 -2.91 16.53 5.25
C GLY A 13 -2.95 15.43 4.20
N LEU A 14 -2.44 15.71 3.00
CA LEU A 14 -2.20 14.69 1.98
C LEU A 14 -1.18 13.66 2.49
N ILE A 15 -1.39 12.40 2.15
CA ILE A 15 -0.51 11.32 2.62
C ILE A 15 0.85 11.43 1.92
N PRO A 16 1.96 11.51 2.65
CA PRO A 16 3.29 11.46 2.06
C PRO A 16 3.52 10.16 1.30
N LEU A 17 4.18 10.24 0.15
CA LEU A 17 4.54 9.07 -0.67
C LEU A 17 5.21 7.96 0.16
N ALA A 18 6.07 8.36 1.11
CA ALA A 18 6.75 7.43 2.00
C ALA A 18 5.79 6.55 2.82
N GLN A 19 4.66 7.09 3.24
CA GLN A 19 3.68 6.37 4.04
C GLN A 19 2.81 5.42 3.23
N LEU A 20 2.72 5.57 1.91
CA LEU A 20 1.90 4.72 1.04
C LEU A 20 2.40 3.27 1.01
N ARG A 21 3.68 3.04 1.32
CA ARG A 21 4.26 1.69 1.35
C ARG A 21 3.53 0.75 2.31
N ARG A 22 3.10 1.25 3.47
CA ARG A 22 2.38 0.43 4.45
C ARG A 22 1.01 -0.03 3.95
N PHE A 23 0.32 0.81 3.17
CA PHE A 23 -0.98 0.45 2.58
C PHE A 23 -0.82 -0.55 1.43
N ILE A 24 0.20 -0.37 0.58
CA ILE A 24 0.55 -1.34 -0.46
C ILE A 24 0.96 -2.68 0.17
N PHE A 25 1.67 -2.66 1.30
CA PHE A 25 2.09 -3.88 1.98
C PHE A 25 0.91 -4.63 2.61
N SER A 26 -0.02 -3.92 3.27
CA SER A 26 -1.24 -4.54 3.79
C SER A 26 -2.13 -5.12 2.69
N ASP A 27 -2.24 -4.45 1.55
CA ASP A 27 -2.91 -4.96 0.35
C ASP A 27 -2.21 -6.21 -0.22
N LEU A 28 -0.88 -6.22 -0.27
CA LEU A 28 -0.10 -7.37 -0.71
C LEU A 28 -0.34 -8.61 0.18
N ILE A 29 -0.38 -8.43 1.51
CA ILE A 29 -0.71 -9.49 2.47
C ILE A 29 -2.11 -10.02 2.17
N THR A 30 -3.11 -9.13 2.10
CA THR A 30 -4.51 -9.47 1.81
C THR A 30 -4.63 -10.28 0.53
N ARG A 31 -4.09 -9.77 -0.57
CA ARG A 31 -4.13 -10.43 -1.87
C ARG A 31 -3.43 -11.78 -1.89
N TYR A 32 -2.30 -11.91 -1.18
CA TYR A 32 -1.60 -13.18 -1.13
C TYR A 32 -2.35 -14.22 -0.28
N MET A 33 -2.96 -13.83 0.82
CA MET A 33 -3.81 -14.74 1.60
C MET A 33 -5.03 -15.20 0.79
N GLU A 34 -5.68 -14.30 0.05
CA GLU A 34 -6.76 -14.67 -0.88
C GLU A 34 -6.28 -15.59 -2.02
N PHE A 35 -5.07 -15.34 -2.57
CA PHE A 35 -4.44 -16.23 -3.55
C PHE A 35 -4.23 -17.66 -2.99
N LYS A 36 -4.07 -17.78 -1.67
CA LYS A 36 -3.99 -19.04 -0.92
C LYS A 36 -5.36 -19.58 -0.52
N ASP A 37 -6.42 -19.04 -1.12
CA ASP A 37 -7.82 -19.43 -0.91
C ASP A 37 -8.34 -19.18 0.52
N TYR A 38 -7.73 -18.24 1.27
CA TYR A 38 -8.27 -17.74 2.53
C TYR A 38 -9.27 -16.61 2.28
N GLU A 39 -10.35 -16.59 3.03
CA GLU A 39 -11.17 -15.39 3.20
C GLU A 39 -10.42 -14.41 4.10
N VAL A 40 -10.32 -13.13 3.72
CA VAL A 40 -9.56 -12.12 4.46
C VAL A 40 -10.45 -10.96 4.89
N ILE A 41 -10.42 -10.64 6.18
CA ILE A 41 -11.05 -9.43 6.73
C ILE A 41 -9.95 -8.43 7.09
N LEU A 42 -9.81 -7.38 6.29
CA LEU A 42 -8.92 -6.26 6.55
C LEU A 42 -9.68 -5.12 7.22
N ILE A 43 -9.28 -4.72 8.41
CA ILE A 43 -9.73 -3.49 9.08
C ILE A 43 -8.58 -2.48 9.02
N MET A 44 -8.88 -1.26 8.59
CA MET A 44 -7.90 -0.17 8.55
C MET A 44 -8.52 1.06 9.22
N ASN A 45 -8.00 1.48 10.38
CA ASN A 45 -8.54 2.65 11.06
C ASN A 45 -8.25 3.94 10.33
N VAL A 46 -8.99 4.98 10.69
CA VAL A 46 -8.74 6.35 10.24
C VAL A 46 -8.64 7.24 11.49
N THR A 47 -7.50 7.91 11.63
CA THR A 47 -7.26 8.83 12.74
C THR A 47 -7.70 10.24 12.33
N ASP A 48 -8.88 10.63 12.77
CA ASP A 48 -9.53 11.91 12.49
C ASP A 48 -9.66 12.81 13.75
N LEU A 49 -9.17 12.34 14.90
CA LEU A 49 -9.26 13.01 16.20
C LEU A 49 -7.90 13.02 16.92
N ASP A 50 -6.87 13.51 16.25
CA ASP A 50 -5.48 13.60 16.73
C ASP A 50 -5.05 15.07 16.88
N ASP A 51 -4.01 15.34 17.65
CA ASP A 51 -3.47 16.71 17.83
C ASP A 51 -3.19 17.39 16.48
N ARG A 52 -2.62 16.66 15.53
CA ARG A 52 -2.28 17.16 14.18
C ARG A 52 -3.51 17.47 13.33
N THR A 53 -4.58 16.67 13.43
CA THR A 53 -5.83 16.94 12.71
C THR A 53 -6.53 18.16 13.27
N ILE A 54 -6.54 18.31 14.59
CA ILE A 54 -7.13 19.45 15.30
C ILE A 54 -6.37 20.74 14.97
N GLU A 55 -5.04 20.71 15.02
CA GLU A 55 -4.18 21.85 14.68
C GLU A 55 -4.31 22.20 13.19
N GLY A 56 -4.33 21.21 12.30
CA GLY A 56 -4.52 21.38 10.86
C GLY A 56 -5.84 22.06 10.53
N ALA A 57 -6.95 21.62 11.12
CA ALA A 57 -8.26 22.23 10.97
C ALA A 57 -8.27 23.66 11.54
N PHE A 58 -7.57 23.88 12.65
CA PHE A 58 -7.41 25.21 13.24
C PHE A 58 -6.71 26.16 12.26
N ASN A 59 -5.57 25.76 11.73
CA ASN A 59 -4.77 26.59 10.83
C ASN A 59 -5.47 26.84 9.48
N ALA A 60 -6.31 25.91 9.03
CA ALA A 60 -7.10 26.05 7.83
C ALA A 60 -8.38 26.90 8.03
N GLY A 61 -8.80 27.19 9.26
CA GLY A 61 -10.05 27.87 9.58
C GLY A 61 -11.29 27.02 9.26
N GLU A 62 -11.13 25.69 9.16
CA GLU A 62 -12.17 24.72 8.83
C GLU A 62 -12.71 24.02 10.09
N SER A 63 -13.92 23.42 10.02
CA SER A 63 -14.36 22.49 11.06
C SER A 63 -13.48 21.23 11.02
N LEU A 64 -13.33 20.54 12.16
CA LEU A 64 -12.54 19.28 12.19
C LEU A 64 -13.11 18.25 11.23
N ASN A 65 -14.42 18.14 11.15
CA ASN A 65 -15.09 17.18 10.26
C ASN A 65 -14.85 17.50 8.78
N ASP A 66 -15.01 18.75 8.35
CA ASP A 66 -14.81 19.13 6.93
C ASP A 66 -13.34 18.95 6.53
N PHE A 67 -12.42 19.34 7.43
CA PHE A 67 -10.99 19.18 7.22
C PHE A 67 -10.60 17.71 7.06
N THR A 68 -11.03 16.85 7.96
CA THR A 68 -10.68 15.43 7.92
C THR A 68 -11.37 14.69 6.79
N GLU A 69 -12.64 15.03 6.45
CA GLU A 69 -13.37 14.45 5.32
C GLU A 69 -12.68 14.73 3.98
N LYS A 70 -12.15 15.94 3.80
CA LYS A 70 -11.37 16.33 2.61
C LYS A 70 -10.14 15.40 2.43
N TYR A 71 -9.39 15.15 3.48
CA TYR A 71 -8.20 14.28 3.41
C TYR A 71 -8.53 12.80 3.41
N TYR A 72 -9.67 12.41 3.96
CA TYR A 72 -10.18 11.05 3.81
C TYR A 72 -10.49 10.72 2.34
N ARG A 73 -11.15 11.63 1.62
CA ARG A 73 -11.42 11.45 0.18
C ARG A 73 -10.13 11.36 -0.62
N ALA A 74 -9.17 12.25 -0.35
CA ALA A 74 -7.85 12.19 -1.01
C ALA A 74 -7.12 10.87 -0.73
N PHE A 75 -7.21 10.35 0.49
CA PHE A 75 -6.66 9.03 0.83
C PHE A 75 -7.34 7.89 0.05
N MET A 76 -8.67 7.92 -0.10
CA MET A 76 -9.39 6.91 -0.87
C MET A 76 -9.01 6.97 -2.37
N GLU A 77 -8.82 8.16 -2.93
CA GLU A 77 -8.28 8.33 -4.29
C GLU A 77 -6.87 7.74 -4.42
N ASP A 78 -6.00 7.95 -3.43
CA ASP A 78 -4.66 7.35 -3.43
C ASP A 78 -4.72 5.81 -3.41
N ILE A 79 -5.62 5.21 -2.62
CA ILE A 79 -5.85 3.75 -2.55
C ILE A 79 -6.27 3.22 -3.93
N ASP A 80 -7.19 3.90 -4.62
CA ASP A 80 -7.65 3.52 -5.95
C ASP A 80 -6.53 3.65 -7.00
N LEU A 81 -5.83 4.79 -7.01
CA LEU A 81 -4.71 5.03 -7.94
C LEU A 81 -3.58 4.00 -7.78
N LEU A 82 -3.33 3.54 -6.55
CA LEU A 82 -2.35 2.50 -6.25
C LEU A 82 -2.87 1.08 -6.54
N ASN A 83 -4.11 0.94 -7.01
CA ASN A 83 -4.78 -0.35 -7.22
C ASN A 83 -4.74 -1.23 -5.96
N CYS A 84 -4.90 -0.62 -4.78
CA CYS A 84 -5.09 -1.33 -3.53
C CYS A 84 -6.56 -1.72 -3.37
N LYS A 85 -6.82 -2.87 -2.78
CA LYS A 85 -8.18 -3.27 -2.38
C LYS A 85 -8.65 -2.40 -1.23
N HIS A 86 -9.93 -2.05 -1.26
CA HIS A 86 -10.55 -1.42 -0.10
C HIS A 86 -10.56 -2.37 1.09
N ALA A 87 -10.33 -1.83 2.28
CA ALA A 87 -10.52 -2.58 3.52
C ALA A 87 -12.01 -2.92 3.70
N PHE A 88 -12.29 -4.00 4.41
CA PHE A 88 -13.65 -4.36 4.78
C PHE A 88 -14.35 -3.22 5.55
N LYS A 89 -13.58 -2.51 6.39
CA LYS A 89 -14.07 -1.33 7.11
C LYS A 89 -12.93 -0.36 7.40
N TYR A 90 -13.29 0.95 7.40
CA TYR A 90 -12.45 2.07 7.80
C TYR A 90 -13.06 2.75 9.04
N PRO A 91 -12.89 2.19 10.26
CA PRO A 91 -13.42 2.82 11.47
C PRO A 91 -12.71 4.14 11.76
N ARG A 92 -13.48 5.17 12.12
CA ARG A 92 -12.97 6.51 12.49
C ARG A 92 -12.80 6.61 14.00
N ALA A 93 -11.73 7.25 14.45
CA ALA A 93 -11.48 7.44 15.88
C ALA A 93 -12.60 8.22 16.56
N SER A 94 -13.10 9.28 15.91
CA SER A 94 -14.20 10.11 16.41
C SER A 94 -15.51 9.35 16.67
N GLU A 95 -15.75 8.23 15.98
CA GLU A 95 -16.96 7.38 16.13
C GLU A 95 -16.82 6.33 17.27
N HIS A 96 -15.63 6.25 17.90
CA HIS A 96 -15.30 5.20 18.87
C HIS A 96 -14.90 5.73 20.24
N VAL A 97 -15.22 6.99 20.54
CA VAL A 97 -14.80 7.64 21.79
C VAL A 97 -15.45 6.98 23.02
N ASP A 98 -16.70 6.55 22.92
CA ASP A 98 -17.36 5.83 24.01
C ASP A 98 -16.67 4.49 24.31
N ASP A 99 -16.25 3.75 23.28
CA ASP A 99 -15.45 2.52 23.44
C ASP A 99 -14.12 2.81 24.17
N MET A 100 -13.48 3.94 23.86
CA MET A 100 -12.22 4.36 24.48
C MET A 100 -12.41 4.77 25.94
N ILE A 101 -13.51 5.43 26.26
CA ILE A 101 -13.90 5.78 27.63
C ILE A 101 -14.12 4.51 28.45
N ASP A 102 -14.84 3.55 27.92
CA ASP A 102 -15.11 2.25 28.57
C ASP A 102 -13.81 1.45 28.82
N ILE A 103 -12.92 1.42 27.85
CA ILE A 103 -11.60 0.78 28.01
C ILE A 103 -10.82 1.45 29.12
N THR A 104 -10.77 2.79 29.11
CA THR A 104 -10.04 3.57 30.13
C THR A 104 -10.60 3.31 31.51
N GLN A 105 -11.93 3.27 31.67
CA GLN A 105 -12.57 2.94 32.92
C GLN A 105 -12.09 1.57 33.46
N LYS A 106 -12.13 0.55 32.59
CA LYS A 106 -11.71 -0.81 32.96
C LYS A 106 -10.22 -0.89 33.30
N LEU A 107 -9.38 -0.11 32.61
CA LEU A 107 -7.94 -0.04 32.93
C LEU A 107 -7.68 0.59 34.30
N LEU A 108 -8.43 1.64 34.68
CA LEU A 108 -8.39 2.23 36.03
C LEU A 108 -8.82 1.22 37.10
N GLU A 109 -9.94 0.52 36.88
CA GLU A 109 -10.46 -0.50 37.83
C GLU A 109 -9.49 -1.68 38.02
N LYS A 110 -8.74 -2.04 36.95
CA LYS A 110 -7.73 -3.10 37.01
C LYS A 110 -6.37 -2.61 37.53
N GLY A 111 -6.20 -1.31 37.83
CA GLY A 111 -4.98 -0.73 38.33
C GLY A 111 -3.84 -0.61 37.30
N TYR A 112 -4.15 -0.59 36.00
CA TYR A 112 -3.20 -0.33 34.91
C TYR A 112 -3.14 1.14 34.49
N ALA A 113 -4.04 1.98 35.01
CA ALA A 113 -4.08 3.40 34.71
C ALA A 113 -4.30 4.21 36.00
N TYR A 114 -3.98 5.49 35.94
CA TYR A 114 -4.19 6.46 37.01
C TYR A 114 -4.66 7.80 36.46
N GLU A 115 -5.38 8.55 37.29
CA GLU A 115 -5.80 9.92 36.98
C GLU A 115 -4.80 10.92 37.58
N LYS A 116 -4.45 11.93 36.79
CA LYS A 116 -3.69 13.09 37.26
C LYS A 116 -4.09 14.35 36.51
N PHE A 117 -4.52 15.39 37.23
CA PHE A 117 -4.96 16.67 36.66
C PHE A 117 -6.03 16.55 35.56
N HIS A 118 -7.02 15.69 35.76
CA HIS A 118 -8.11 15.38 34.83
C HIS A 118 -7.64 14.77 33.50
N SER A 119 -6.47 14.22 33.43
CA SER A 119 -5.99 13.35 32.35
C SER A 119 -5.75 11.95 32.89
N ILE A 120 -5.91 10.94 32.05
CA ILE A 120 -5.73 9.55 32.42
C ILE A 120 -4.53 8.98 31.69
N TYR A 121 -3.65 8.36 32.44
CA TYR A 121 -2.40 7.80 31.95
C TYR A 121 -2.34 6.30 32.18
N TYR A 122 -1.76 5.57 31.25
CA TYR A 122 -1.40 4.16 31.42
C TYR A 122 -0.07 4.06 32.16
N ASP A 123 -0.04 3.30 33.24
CA ASP A 123 1.16 2.98 34.03
C ASP A 123 1.88 1.78 33.41
N ILE A 124 2.96 2.06 32.62
CA ILE A 124 3.71 1.00 31.94
C ILE A 124 4.38 0.02 32.91
N SER A 125 4.62 0.41 34.16
CA SER A 125 5.27 -0.43 35.17
C SER A 125 4.39 -1.64 35.58
N ARG A 126 3.08 -1.54 35.37
CA ARG A 126 2.12 -2.60 35.68
C ARG A 126 2.17 -3.78 34.67
N LEU A 127 2.73 -3.58 33.48
CA LEU A 127 2.87 -4.62 32.48
C LEU A 127 4.32 -5.14 32.44
N LYS A 128 4.57 -6.29 33.08
CA LYS A 128 5.93 -6.87 33.24
C LYS A 128 6.70 -7.10 31.94
N ASP A 129 5.99 -7.33 30.82
CA ASP A 129 6.57 -7.57 29.51
C ASP A 129 6.42 -6.38 28.55
N TYR A 130 6.24 -5.16 29.09
CA TYR A 130 6.28 -3.94 28.28
C TYR A 130 7.67 -3.75 27.65
N GLY A 131 7.71 -3.40 26.37
CA GLY A 131 8.92 -3.33 25.56
C GLY A 131 9.27 -4.62 24.82
N ARG A 132 8.50 -5.72 25.02
CA ARG A 132 8.80 -7.02 24.38
C ARG A 132 8.64 -6.99 22.86
N LEU A 133 7.65 -6.28 22.32
CA LEU A 133 7.42 -6.17 20.87
C LEU A 133 8.52 -5.39 20.20
N SER A 134 8.90 -4.26 20.79
CA SER A 134 9.89 -3.34 20.24
C SER A 134 11.34 -3.76 20.51
N GLY A 135 11.57 -4.63 21.52
CA GLY A 135 12.91 -4.97 21.99
C GLY A 135 13.64 -3.80 22.66
N ILE A 136 12.92 -2.73 23.04
CA ILE A 136 13.52 -1.51 23.59
C ILE A 136 14.01 -1.72 25.01
N ASP A 137 15.20 -1.23 25.29
CA ASP A 137 15.69 -1.07 26.68
C ASP A 137 15.06 0.18 27.29
N LEU A 138 14.12 -0.01 28.20
CA LEU A 138 13.38 1.08 28.86
C LEU A 138 14.30 2.06 29.58
N ASN A 139 15.51 1.63 30.02
CA ASN A 139 16.49 2.49 30.68
C ASN A 139 17.19 3.44 29.71
N LYS A 140 17.18 3.13 28.40
CA LYS A 140 17.79 3.93 27.35
C LYS A 140 16.81 4.86 26.64
N ILE A 141 15.54 4.90 27.06
CA ILE A 141 14.54 5.81 26.49
C ILE A 141 14.97 7.25 26.73
N LYS A 142 15.12 8.01 25.64
CA LYS A 142 15.37 9.46 25.68
C LYS A 142 14.04 10.19 25.60
N LEU A 143 13.67 10.86 26.71
CA LEU A 143 12.49 11.71 26.75
C LEU A 143 12.60 12.84 25.72
N GLY A 144 11.50 13.12 25.01
CA GLY A 144 11.46 14.13 23.93
C GLY A 144 12.04 13.69 22.59
N LYS A 145 12.68 12.50 22.50
CA LYS A 145 13.16 11.93 21.22
C LYS A 145 12.53 10.58 20.91
N THR A 146 12.31 9.77 21.94
CA THR A 146 11.81 8.38 21.80
C THR A 146 10.37 8.26 22.30
N VAL A 147 9.97 9.13 23.21
CA VAL A 147 8.61 9.24 23.75
C VAL A 147 8.23 10.72 23.69
N ASP A 148 7.07 11.02 23.16
CA ASP A 148 6.54 12.38 23.12
C ASP A 148 6.42 12.94 24.53
N LEU A 149 7.03 14.08 24.74
CA LEU A 149 6.77 14.89 25.92
C LEU A 149 5.40 15.53 25.70
N ASP A 150 4.35 14.83 26.10
CA ASP A 150 3.07 15.50 26.27
C ASP A 150 3.26 16.69 27.22
N GLN A 151 2.61 17.79 26.96
CA GLN A 151 2.60 18.99 27.84
C GLN A 151 1.92 18.72 29.20
N TYR A 152 1.66 17.44 29.51
CA TYR A 152 0.92 16.99 30.69
C TYR A 152 1.88 16.42 31.74
N GLU A 153 1.58 16.70 33.02
CA GLU A 153 2.35 16.18 34.13
C GLU A 153 2.02 14.70 34.39
N LYS A 154 2.93 13.81 34.02
CA LYS A 154 2.87 12.37 34.30
C LYS A 154 3.57 12.03 35.63
N GLU A 155 3.19 10.92 36.27
CA GLU A 155 3.97 10.41 37.42
C GLU A 155 5.30 9.84 36.93
N ASN A 156 5.28 9.07 35.85
CA ASN A 156 6.46 8.59 35.15
C ASN A 156 6.45 9.17 33.73
N PRO A 157 7.48 9.86 33.28
CA PRO A 157 7.55 10.42 31.93
C PRO A 157 7.43 9.38 30.81
N ARG A 158 7.62 8.09 31.11
CA ARG A 158 7.49 6.99 30.16
C ARG A 158 6.06 6.49 29.97
N ASP A 159 5.15 6.83 30.91
CA ASP A 159 3.75 6.51 30.80
C ASP A 159 3.12 7.22 29.60
N PHE A 160 2.07 6.66 29.05
CA PHE A 160 1.40 7.27 27.92
C PHE A 160 -0.06 7.65 28.23
N THR A 161 -0.54 8.64 27.52
CA THR A 161 -1.86 9.22 27.76
C THR A 161 -2.94 8.35 27.12
N LEU A 162 -3.97 8.00 27.91
CA LEU A 162 -5.20 7.36 27.44
C LEU A 162 -6.27 8.40 27.12
N LEU A 163 -6.55 9.29 28.05
CA LEU A 163 -7.48 10.41 27.86
C LEU A 163 -6.78 11.70 28.28
N LYS A 164 -6.87 12.70 27.43
CA LYS A 164 -6.29 14.04 27.64
C LYS A 164 -7.37 15.00 28.06
N ARG A 165 -7.11 15.86 29.07
CA ARG A 165 -7.96 17.01 29.34
C ARG A 165 -7.96 17.96 28.15
N SER A 166 -9.15 18.36 27.70
CA SER A 166 -9.29 19.29 26.58
C SER A 166 -8.72 20.68 26.92
N THR A 167 -8.04 21.29 25.99
CA THR A 167 -7.50 22.64 26.09
C THR A 167 -8.62 23.68 25.93
N LEU A 168 -8.35 24.93 26.35
CA LEU A 168 -9.30 26.04 26.16
C LEU A 168 -9.68 26.26 24.68
N ASN A 169 -8.74 26.04 23.75
CA ASN A 169 -8.99 26.18 22.32
C ASN A 169 -9.91 25.08 21.79
N GLU A 170 -9.73 23.85 22.24
CA GLU A 170 -10.58 22.72 21.90
C GLU A 170 -12.00 22.91 22.47
N LEU A 171 -12.13 23.35 23.71
CA LEU A 171 -13.42 23.67 24.31
C LEU A 171 -14.19 24.74 23.53
N LYS A 172 -13.51 25.83 23.14
CA LYS A 172 -14.14 26.91 22.34
C LYS A 172 -14.62 26.42 20.96
N ARG A 173 -14.05 25.34 20.45
CA ARG A 173 -14.41 24.75 19.13
C ARG A 173 -15.35 23.56 19.22
N GLY A 174 -15.75 23.17 20.44
CA GLY A 174 -16.60 22.02 20.65
C GLY A 174 -15.89 20.68 20.43
N ILE A 175 -14.54 20.64 20.47
CA ILE A 175 -13.73 19.41 20.28
C ILE A 175 -13.44 18.82 21.68
N PHE A 176 -14.45 18.24 22.30
CA PHE A 176 -14.34 17.59 23.59
C PHE A 176 -15.48 16.59 23.80
N TYR A 177 -15.25 15.69 24.72
CA TYR A 177 -16.26 14.73 25.18
C TYR A 177 -16.43 14.87 26.69
N ASN A 178 -17.69 15.05 27.10
CA ASN A 178 -18.00 15.25 28.52
C ASN A 178 -18.03 13.88 29.23
N THR A 179 -17.19 13.74 30.25
CA THR A 179 -17.06 12.52 31.03
C THR A 179 -17.00 12.84 32.52
N ARG A 180 -17.02 11.81 33.38
CA ARG A 180 -16.82 11.97 34.82
C ARG A 180 -15.47 12.58 35.20
N TRP A 181 -14.46 12.55 34.32
CA TRP A 181 -13.16 13.18 34.51
C TRP A 181 -13.09 14.60 33.95
N GLY A 182 -14.23 15.12 33.51
CA GLY A 182 -14.36 16.43 32.86
C GLY A 182 -14.38 16.31 31.34
N ASN A 183 -14.05 17.41 30.67
CA ASN A 183 -13.97 17.48 29.22
C ASN A 183 -12.64 16.93 28.73
N ILE A 184 -12.70 15.83 28.01
CA ILE A 184 -11.51 15.09 27.56
C ILE A 184 -11.54 14.84 26.06
N ARG A 185 -10.41 14.36 25.53
CA ARG A 185 -10.28 13.71 24.25
C ARG A 185 -9.35 12.49 24.33
N PRO A 186 -9.51 11.52 23.43
CA PRO A 186 -8.66 10.32 23.42
C PRO A 186 -7.19 10.63 23.12
N GLY A 187 -6.31 9.74 23.60
CA GLY A 187 -4.94 9.65 23.18
C GLY A 187 -4.78 8.70 21.99
N TRP A 188 -3.89 9.00 21.09
CA TRP A 188 -3.65 8.29 19.82
C TRP A 188 -3.50 6.76 19.94
N HIS A 189 -2.84 6.25 20.99
CA HIS A 189 -2.64 4.82 21.18
C HIS A 189 -3.92 4.08 21.53
N LEU A 190 -4.79 4.74 22.28
CA LEU A 190 -6.08 4.18 22.69
C LEU A 190 -7.04 4.00 21.52
N GLU A 191 -6.97 4.88 20.52
CA GLU A 191 -7.80 4.81 19.32
C GLU A 191 -7.63 3.49 18.58
N CYS A 192 -6.37 3.16 18.20
CA CYS A 192 -6.09 1.90 17.51
C CYS A 192 -6.42 0.67 18.37
N ALA A 193 -6.15 0.73 19.68
CA ALA A 193 -6.47 -0.38 20.58
C ALA A 193 -7.98 -0.63 20.66
N ALA A 194 -8.78 0.42 20.79
CA ALA A 194 -10.25 0.32 20.87
C ALA A 194 -10.83 -0.24 19.58
N MET A 195 -10.46 0.35 18.43
CA MET A 195 -10.97 -0.09 17.14
C MET A 195 -10.53 -1.51 16.79
N ALA A 196 -9.27 -1.89 17.05
CA ALA A 196 -8.79 -3.24 16.79
C ALA A 196 -9.53 -4.28 17.63
N MET A 197 -9.70 -4.04 18.94
CA MET A 197 -10.41 -4.96 19.83
C MET A 197 -11.90 -5.05 19.52
N LYS A 198 -12.52 -3.98 19.01
CA LYS A 198 -13.94 -3.97 18.68
C LYS A 198 -14.27 -4.78 17.44
N TYR A 199 -13.43 -4.66 16.38
CA TYR A 199 -13.74 -5.27 15.09
C TYR A 199 -13.14 -6.64 14.87
N LEU A 200 -12.01 -6.97 15.52
CA LEU A 200 -11.30 -8.22 15.27
C LEU A 200 -11.16 -9.12 16.49
N GLU A 201 -11.48 -8.63 17.66
CA GLU A 201 -11.22 -9.31 18.94
C GLU A 201 -9.74 -9.70 19.17
N PRO A 202 -9.24 -9.73 20.41
CA PRO A 202 -7.91 -10.28 20.73
C PRO A 202 -7.91 -11.80 20.52
N ALA A 203 -6.97 -12.33 20.01
CA ALA A 203 -5.80 -12.49 19.28
C ALA A 203 -6.10 -12.73 17.79
N TYR A 204 -6.39 -11.67 17.07
CA TYR A 204 -6.52 -11.79 15.63
C TYR A 204 -5.18 -12.14 14.95
N ASP A 205 -5.20 -12.45 13.64
CA ASP A 205 -4.04 -13.06 13.02
C ASP A 205 -2.90 -12.06 12.83
N ILE A 206 -3.10 -10.98 12.09
CA ILE A 206 -2.01 -10.09 11.64
C ILE A 206 -2.29 -8.63 12.00
N HIS A 207 -1.31 -7.99 12.65
CA HIS A 207 -1.24 -6.54 12.77
C HIS A 207 -0.09 -6.03 11.90
N THR A 208 -0.36 -5.05 11.03
CA THR A 208 0.66 -4.53 10.10
C THR A 208 0.71 -3.01 10.03
N SER A 209 1.92 -2.46 9.86
CA SER A 209 2.18 -1.05 9.56
C SER A 209 3.67 -0.84 9.23
N GLY A 210 4.16 0.42 9.28
CA GLY A 210 5.58 0.73 9.16
C GLY A 210 6.37 0.51 10.45
N VAL A 211 7.69 0.32 10.33
CA VAL A 211 8.60 0.12 11.47
C VAL A 211 8.62 1.30 12.44
N GLU A 212 8.31 2.51 11.96
CA GLU A 212 8.23 3.74 12.77
C GLU A 212 7.14 3.68 13.83
N LEU A 213 6.14 2.79 13.66
CA LEU A 213 5.05 2.60 14.61
C LEU A 213 5.32 1.49 15.65
N ILE A 214 6.42 0.75 15.54
CA ILE A 214 6.72 -0.32 16.51
C ILE A 214 6.79 0.27 17.92
N PHE A 215 7.55 1.35 18.08
CA PHE A 215 7.67 2.06 19.36
C PHE A 215 7.50 3.56 19.17
N PRO A 216 6.71 4.23 19.99
CA PRO A 216 5.94 3.66 21.14
C PRO A 216 4.57 3.09 20.76
N HIS A 217 4.05 3.34 19.54
CA HIS A 217 2.64 3.15 19.21
C HIS A 217 2.16 1.70 19.39
N HIS A 218 2.76 0.74 18.69
CA HIS A 218 2.31 -0.65 18.75
C HIS A 218 2.60 -1.31 20.09
N GLU A 219 3.67 -0.93 20.77
CA GLU A 219 3.93 -1.39 22.13
C GLU A 219 2.82 -0.93 23.09
N ASN A 220 2.36 0.33 22.96
CA ASN A 220 1.27 0.89 23.77
C ASN A 220 -0.09 0.24 23.43
N VAL A 221 -0.39 0.07 22.13
CA VAL A 221 -1.61 -0.62 21.68
C VAL A 221 -1.65 -2.07 22.21
N ARG A 222 -0.53 -2.77 22.14
CA ARG A 222 -0.35 -4.11 22.70
C ARG A 222 -0.56 -4.12 24.23
N ALA A 223 -0.01 -3.13 24.93
CA ALA A 223 -0.12 -3.02 26.37
C ALA A 223 -1.58 -2.84 26.81
N ILE A 224 -2.32 -1.94 26.17
CA ILE A 224 -3.74 -1.71 26.42
C ILE A 224 -4.53 -3.02 26.26
N SER A 225 -4.39 -3.67 25.09
CA SER A 225 -5.14 -4.89 24.81
C SER A 225 -4.82 -6.02 25.78
N LYS A 226 -3.55 -6.20 26.13
CA LYS A 226 -3.13 -7.24 27.06
C LYS A 226 -3.64 -6.99 28.47
N ALA A 227 -3.64 -5.76 28.94
CA ALA A 227 -4.23 -5.38 30.24
C ALA A 227 -5.74 -5.61 30.25
N MET A 228 -6.41 -5.35 29.12
CA MET A 228 -7.86 -5.55 28.99
C MET A 228 -8.25 -7.03 28.98
N SER A 229 -7.64 -7.84 28.15
CA SER A 229 -8.07 -9.19 27.80
C SER A 229 -7.20 -10.32 28.39
N GLY A 230 -5.99 -10.03 28.87
CA GLY A 230 -4.98 -11.03 29.23
C GLY A 230 -4.37 -11.77 28.04
N ARG A 231 -4.87 -11.55 26.82
CA ARG A 231 -4.47 -12.20 25.56
C ARG A 231 -3.57 -11.27 24.73
N PRO A 232 -2.74 -11.80 23.82
CA PRO A 232 -2.09 -10.96 22.83
C PRO A 232 -3.11 -10.26 21.95
N LEU A 233 -2.83 -9.06 21.48
CA LEU A 233 -3.70 -8.34 20.55
C LEU A 233 -3.74 -9.05 19.19
N ALA A 234 -2.55 -9.34 18.63
CA ALA A 234 -2.38 -10.04 17.38
C ALA A 234 -1.37 -11.18 17.53
N ASN A 235 -1.53 -12.23 16.72
CA ASN A 235 -0.61 -13.37 16.68
C ASN A 235 0.69 -13.02 15.96
N TYR A 236 0.60 -12.23 14.87
CA TYR A 236 1.75 -11.83 14.06
C TYR A 236 1.78 -10.30 13.88
N TRP A 237 2.98 -9.73 14.03
CA TRP A 237 3.25 -8.32 13.80
C TRP A 237 4.17 -8.18 12.60
N LEU A 238 3.69 -7.55 11.53
CA LEU A 238 4.43 -7.35 10.30
C LEU A 238 4.67 -5.86 10.06
N HIS A 239 5.94 -5.47 9.95
CA HIS A 239 6.32 -4.06 9.76
C HIS A 239 7.17 -3.92 8.50
N ASN A 240 6.75 -3.03 7.62
CA ASN A 240 7.56 -2.66 6.47
C ASN A 240 8.56 -1.56 6.83
N GLU A 241 9.74 -1.63 6.23
CA GLU A 241 10.75 -0.59 6.34
C GLU A 241 10.34 0.71 5.63
N GLN A 242 10.96 1.80 6.05
CA GLN A 242 10.66 3.15 5.60
C GLN A 242 11.06 3.39 4.14
N VAL A 243 10.42 4.38 3.53
CA VAL A 243 10.86 5.03 2.30
C VAL A 243 11.64 6.28 2.69
N MET A 244 12.93 6.26 2.38
CA MET A 244 13.84 7.39 2.62
C MET A 244 13.83 8.30 1.39
N ILE A 245 13.70 9.59 1.63
CA ILE A 245 13.74 10.61 0.57
C ILE A 245 15.00 11.43 0.82
N ASN A 246 15.94 11.43 -0.15
CA ASN A 246 17.16 12.20 -0.04
C ASN A 246 16.92 13.66 -0.43
N GLU A 247 17.44 14.59 0.34
CA GLU A 247 17.41 16.05 0.05
C GLU A 247 17.98 16.40 -1.33
N LYS A 248 18.92 15.61 -1.85
CA LYS A 248 19.58 15.84 -3.14
C LYS A 248 18.69 15.52 -4.36
N ASP A 249 17.58 14.81 -4.21
CA ASP A 249 16.70 14.44 -5.32
C ASP A 249 15.64 15.50 -5.66
N GLY A 250 15.86 16.75 -5.24
CA GLY A 250 15.07 17.90 -5.68
C GLY A 250 13.70 17.98 -5.05
N LEU A 251 13.54 17.48 -3.84
CA LEU A 251 12.43 17.89 -2.99
C LEU A 251 12.66 19.34 -2.65
N ASP A 252 11.72 20.14 -3.04
CA ASP A 252 11.77 21.59 -2.94
C ASP A 252 12.12 22.02 -1.50
N GLU A 253 13.36 22.42 -1.27
CA GLU A 253 13.84 22.95 0.01
C GLU A 253 13.03 24.19 0.45
N VAL A 254 12.31 24.80 -0.49
CA VAL A 254 11.56 26.04 -0.28
C VAL A 254 10.22 25.80 0.41
N THR A 255 9.58 24.65 0.21
CA THR A 255 8.22 24.41 0.72
C THR A 255 8.14 23.45 1.91
N GLY A 256 9.20 22.72 2.23
CA GLY A 256 9.17 21.67 3.27
C GLY A 256 8.18 20.54 2.97
N ASN A 257 7.62 20.50 1.77
CA ASN A 257 6.59 19.55 1.39
C ASN A 257 7.18 18.19 1.06
N THR A 258 6.74 17.19 1.78
CA THR A 258 6.96 15.79 1.44
C THR A 258 6.23 15.46 0.15
N VAL A 259 6.92 14.77 -0.80
CA VAL A 259 6.32 14.28 -2.06
C VAL A 259 5.07 13.45 -1.76
N THR A 260 3.99 13.76 -2.46
CA THR A 260 2.72 13.03 -2.41
C THR A 260 2.51 12.21 -3.68
N LEU A 261 1.51 11.30 -3.69
CA LEU A 261 1.14 10.59 -4.92
C LEU A 261 0.66 11.56 -6.00
N LYS A 262 -0.03 12.63 -5.62
CA LYS A 262 -0.49 13.67 -6.55
C LYS A 262 0.67 14.32 -7.30
N ASP A 263 1.80 14.58 -6.63
CA ASP A 263 3.00 15.15 -7.27
C ASP A 263 3.61 14.17 -8.27
N VAL A 264 3.59 12.88 -7.95
CA VAL A 264 4.04 11.80 -8.84
C VAL A 264 3.17 11.72 -10.09
N ILE A 265 1.84 11.76 -9.93
CA ILE A 265 0.88 11.74 -11.04
C ILE A 265 1.03 12.99 -11.92
N ASN A 266 1.17 14.17 -11.32
CA ASN A 266 1.36 15.43 -12.05
C ASN A 266 2.64 15.45 -12.91
N ARG A 267 3.64 14.65 -12.55
CA ARG A 267 4.87 14.42 -13.35
C ARG A 267 4.70 13.32 -14.42
N GLY A 268 3.48 12.84 -14.63
CA GLY A 268 3.15 11.88 -15.70
C GLY A 268 3.47 10.41 -15.35
N PHE A 269 3.74 10.09 -14.09
CA PHE A 269 3.80 8.70 -13.62
C PHE A 269 2.40 8.19 -13.26
N SER A 270 2.25 6.90 -13.11
CA SER A 270 1.01 6.25 -12.67
C SER A 270 1.17 5.64 -11.27
N GLY A 271 0.05 5.41 -10.59
CA GLY A 271 0.06 4.68 -9.32
C GLY A 271 0.64 3.26 -9.45
N ARG A 272 0.51 2.63 -10.63
CA ARG A 272 1.13 1.34 -10.95
C ARG A 272 2.66 1.39 -10.92
N ASP A 273 3.25 2.50 -11.37
CA ASP A 273 4.70 2.70 -11.34
C ASP A 273 5.19 2.77 -9.89
N VAL A 274 4.47 3.51 -9.05
CA VAL A 274 4.73 3.60 -7.60
C VAL A 274 4.56 2.25 -6.93
N ARG A 275 3.44 1.56 -7.19
CA ARG A 275 3.18 0.23 -6.63
C ARG A 275 4.28 -0.75 -7.00
N TYR A 276 4.63 -0.84 -8.29
CA TYR A 276 5.71 -1.71 -8.75
C TYR A 276 7.04 -1.39 -8.08
N TRP A 277 7.41 -0.12 -8.01
CA TRP A 277 8.64 0.31 -7.34
C TRP A 277 8.65 -0.14 -5.88
N MET A 278 7.55 0.04 -5.14
CA MET A 278 7.47 -0.31 -3.73
C MET A 278 7.53 -1.81 -3.46
N ILE A 279 6.91 -2.64 -4.31
CA ILE A 279 6.94 -4.10 -4.16
C ILE A 279 8.16 -4.77 -4.82
N SER A 280 8.96 -4.04 -5.60
CA SER A 280 10.16 -4.60 -6.27
C SER A 280 11.30 -4.94 -5.28
N HIS A 281 11.18 -4.47 -4.04
CA HIS A 281 12.12 -4.75 -2.96
C HIS A 281 11.41 -5.46 -1.81
N HIS A 282 12.15 -6.27 -1.07
CA HIS A 282 11.62 -6.92 0.12
C HIS A 282 11.13 -5.88 1.13
N TYR A 283 9.98 -6.10 1.75
CA TYR A 283 9.34 -5.12 2.62
C TYR A 283 10.19 -4.74 3.86
N ARG A 284 11.06 -5.66 4.34
CA ARG A 284 12.00 -5.41 5.46
C ARG A 284 13.26 -4.63 5.06
N LYS A 285 13.37 -4.17 3.81
CA LYS A 285 14.50 -3.34 3.38
C LYS A 285 14.05 -1.90 3.16
N PRO A 286 14.82 -0.90 3.62
CA PRO A 286 14.48 0.49 3.35
C PRO A 286 14.50 0.76 1.85
N LEU A 287 13.61 1.63 1.39
CA LEU A 287 13.58 2.13 0.04
C LEU A 287 14.14 3.55 0.00
N TYR A 288 14.89 3.86 -1.03
CA TYR A 288 15.40 5.22 -1.28
C TYR A 288 14.69 5.77 -2.51
N PHE A 289 13.89 6.80 -2.32
CA PHE A 289 13.16 7.45 -3.40
C PHE A 289 14.11 8.23 -4.31
N SER A 290 13.88 8.16 -5.59
CA SER A 290 14.34 9.12 -6.59
C SER A 290 13.46 9.04 -7.85
N TRP A 291 13.35 10.11 -8.58
CA TRP A 291 12.61 10.17 -9.84
C TRP A 291 13.15 9.16 -10.87
N SER A 292 14.46 8.93 -10.90
CA SER A 292 15.09 7.95 -11.79
C SER A 292 14.66 6.50 -11.49
N LYS A 293 14.40 6.18 -10.23
CA LYS A 293 13.87 4.85 -9.84
C LYS A 293 12.42 4.67 -10.27
N LEU A 294 11.59 5.71 -10.19
CA LEU A 294 10.24 5.66 -10.75
C LEU A 294 10.26 5.54 -12.28
N GLU A 295 11.20 6.23 -12.95
CA GLU A 295 11.39 6.07 -14.40
C GLU A 295 11.76 4.62 -14.77
N THR A 296 12.63 3.98 -13.99
CA THR A 296 12.96 2.56 -14.15
C THR A 296 11.74 1.67 -13.94
N ALA A 297 10.93 1.95 -12.92
CA ALA A 297 9.68 1.24 -12.66
C ALA A 297 8.70 1.39 -13.83
N ARG A 298 8.51 2.60 -14.37
CA ARG A 298 7.68 2.89 -15.55
C ARG A 298 8.12 2.09 -16.77
N LYS A 299 9.43 2.05 -17.05
CA LYS A 299 9.97 1.23 -18.15
C LYS A 299 9.65 -0.26 -17.95
N THR A 300 9.76 -0.75 -16.73
CA THR A 300 9.43 -2.14 -16.40
C THR A 300 7.95 -2.43 -16.57
N ILE A 301 7.07 -1.54 -16.12
CA ILE A 301 5.62 -1.64 -16.35
C ILE A 301 5.30 -1.64 -17.84
N SER A 302 5.96 -0.77 -18.64
CA SER A 302 5.79 -0.79 -20.10
C SER A 302 6.22 -2.12 -20.73
N HIS A 303 7.26 -2.78 -20.22
CA HIS A 303 7.66 -4.12 -20.70
C HIS A 303 6.61 -5.19 -20.34
N LEU A 304 6.00 -5.11 -19.14
CA LEU A 304 4.92 -6.01 -18.76
C LEU A 304 3.69 -5.80 -19.66
N ASP A 305 3.28 -4.56 -19.89
CA ASP A 305 2.16 -4.24 -20.77
C ASP A 305 2.43 -4.69 -22.23
N HIS A 306 3.66 -4.51 -22.72
CA HIS A 306 4.06 -5.01 -24.03
C HIS A 306 4.01 -6.54 -24.13
N PHE A 307 4.42 -7.25 -23.09
CA PHE A 307 4.29 -8.73 -23.04
C PHE A 307 2.83 -9.16 -23.14
N ILE A 308 1.92 -8.54 -22.38
CA ILE A 308 0.49 -8.83 -22.43
C ILE A 308 -0.08 -8.55 -23.83
N HIS A 309 0.29 -7.41 -24.42
CA HIS A 309 -0.09 -7.08 -25.79
C HIS A 309 0.39 -8.17 -26.79
N ARG A 310 1.68 -8.53 -26.75
CA ARG A 310 2.25 -9.57 -27.61
C ARG A 310 1.52 -10.92 -27.44
N LEU A 311 1.17 -11.27 -26.22
CA LEU A 311 0.48 -12.53 -25.91
C LEU A 311 -0.92 -12.56 -26.52
N ASN A 312 -1.64 -11.43 -26.50
CA ASN A 312 -2.97 -11.32 -27.08
C ASN A 312 -2.98 -11.42 -28.62
N PHE A 313 -1.90 -10.96 -29.27
CA PHE A 313 -1.76 -10.90 -30.73
C PHE A 313 -0.70 -11.86 -31.26
N CYS A 314 -0.27 -12.87 -30.47
CA CYS A 314 0.70 -13.84 -30.95
C CYS A 314 0.13 -14.73 -32.06
N ARG A 315 0.99 -15.13 -32.99
CA ARG A 315 0.58 -16.06 -34.05
C ARG A 315 0.18 -17.40 -33.47
N PRO A 316 -0.88 -18.03 -34.02
CA PRO A 316 -1.18 -19.41 -33.71
C PRO A 316 0.03 -20.30 -34.03
N GLY A 317 0.40 -21.13 -33.07
CA GLY A 317 1.50 -22.08 -33.15
C GLY A 317 1.05 -23.48 -32.77
N THR A 318 1.99 -24.42 -32.72
CA THR A 318 1.75 -25.78 -32.23
C THR A 318 1.88 -25.84 -30.71
N ALA A 319 1.04 -26.67 -30.07
CA ALA A 319 1.15 -26.93 -28.64
C ALA A 319 2.50 -27.61 -28.35
N GLY A 320 3.13 -27.20 -27.26
CA GLY A 320 4.42 -27.74 -26.80
C GLY A 320 4.47 -27.96 -25.30
N PRO A 321 5.10 -29.07 -24.84
CA PRO A 321 5.21 -29.37 -23.41
C PRO A 321 6.03 -28.34 -22.63
N GLU A 322 6.79 -27.48 -23.32
CA GLU A 322 7.62 -26.42 -22.71
C GLU A 322 6.78 -25.41 -21.93
N ILE A 323 5.58 -25.06 -22.43
CA ILE A 323 4.71 -24.07 -21.79
C ILE A 323 4.13 -24.61 -20.46
N ASP A 324 3.73 -25.86 -20.42
CA ASP A 324 3.23 -26.48 -19.18
C ASP A 324 4.31 -26.49 -18.08
N GLN A 325 5.56 -26.79 -18.45
CA GLN A 325 6.69 -26.77 -17.53
C GLN A 325 6.99 -25.33 -17.05
N GLU A 326 6.93 -24.33 -17.93
CA GLU A 326 7.16 -22.93 -17.56
C GLU A 326 6.06 -22.42 -16.62
N VAL A 327 4.79 -22.75 -16.87
CA VAL A 327 3.65 -22.41 -16.02
C VAL A 327 3.80 -23.04 -14.63
N TYR A 328 4.18 -24.32 -14.58
CA TYR A 328 4.45 -25.01 -13.32
C TYR A 328 5.60 -24.35 -12.55
N ASN A 329 6.73 -24.07 -13.21
CA ASN A 329 7.92 -23.47 -12.63
C ASN A 329 7.62 -22.06 -12.06
N LEU A 330 6.87 -21.26 -12.81
CA LEU A 330 6.47 -19.92 -12.35
C LEU A 330 5.59 -20.03 -11.10
N ARG A 331 4.53 -20.86 -11.15
CA ARG A 331 3.63 -21.03 -10.00
C ARG A 331 4.39 -21.50 -8.76
N HIS A 332 5.23 -22.51 -8.91
CA HIS A 332 6.02 -23.08 -7.81
C HIS A 332 6.98 -22.02 -7.21
N SER A 333 7.75 -21.34 -8.06
CA SER A 333 8.71 -20.33 -7.62
C SER A 333 8.03 -19.12 -6.97
N PHE A 334 6.89 -18.68 -7.51
CA PHE A 334 6.11 -17.58 -6.94
C PHE A 334 5.60 -17.92 -5.54
N VAL A 335 4.94 -19.06 -5.39
CA VAL A 335 4.42 -19.51 -4.09
C VAL A 335 5.54 -19.71 -3.08
N LYS A 336 6.65 -20.35 -3.49
CA LYS A 336 7.83 -20.52 -2.63
C LYS A 336 8.36 -19.18 -2.12
N SER A 337 8.52 -18.21 -3.02
CA SER A 337 9.04 -16.89 -2.67
C SER A 337 8.09 -16.11 -1.76
N MET A 338 6.78 -16.16 -2.03
CA MET A 338 5.81 -15.45 -1.22
C MET A 338 5.58 -16.10 0.16
N ASN A 339 5.74 -17.44 0.26
CA ASN A 339 5.74 -18.15 1.55
C ASN A 339 7.00 -17.85 2.39
N ASP A 340 8.08 -17.42 1.74
CA ASP A 340 9.32 -17.01 2.40
C ASP A 340 9.26 -15.51 2.71
N ASP A 341 8.49 -15.16 3.71
CA ASP A 341 8.35 -13.80 4.26
C ASP A 341 8.00 -12.75 3.18
N PHE A 342 7.07 -13.07 2.29
CA PHE A 342 6.62 -12.18 1.20
C PHE A 342 7.77 -11.66 0.32
N HIS A 343 8.68 -12.55 -0.10
CA HIS A 343 9.87 -12.18 -0.87
C HIS A 343 9.54 -11.78 -2.33
N THR A 344 8.88 -10.64 -2.48
CA THR A 344 8.37 -10.13 -3.77
C THR A 344 9.44 -9.96 -4.83
N SER A 345 10.67 -9.57 -4.47
CA SER A 345 11.75 -9.39 -5.43
C SER A 345 12.17 -10.73 -6.10
N VAL A 346 12.14 -11.84 -5.36
CA VAL A 346 12.40 -13.19 -5.93
C VAL A 346 11.21 -13.66 -6.76
N ALA A 347 9.98 -13.38 -6.30
CA ALA A 347 8.76 -13.67 -7.04
C ALA A 347 8.72 -12.93 -8.40
N LEU A 348 9.09 -11.65 -8.43
CA LEU A 348 9.22 -10.85 -9.66
C LEU A 348 10.33 -11.39 -10.59
N ALA A 349 11.47 -11.82 -10.04
CA ALA A 349 12.53 -12.42 -10.84
C ALA A 349 12.06 -13.72 -11.55
N ALA A 350 11.24 -14.54 -10.86
CA ALA A 350 10.62 -15.72 -11.47
C ALA A 350 9.64 -15.33 -12.59
N LEU A 351 8.81 -14.30 -12.37
CA LEU A 351 7.91 -13.75 -13.38
C LEU A 351 8.67 -13.27 -14.64
N PHE A 352 9.74 -12.50 -14.49
CA PHE A 352 10.52 -12.01 -15.63
C PHE A 352 11.26 -13.14 -16.37
N ARG A 353 11.68 -14.20 -15.67
CA ARG A 353 12.23 -15.40 -16.31
C ARG A 353 11.18 -16.08 -17.18
N PHE A 354 9.99 -16.29 -16.65
CA PHE A 354 8.86 -16.84 -17.37
C PHE A 354 8.52 -16.02 -18.62
N ILE A 355 8.39 -14.70 -18.49
CA ILE A 355 8.10 -13.78 -19.59
C ILE A 355 9.16 -13.93 -20.71
N ARG A 356 10.45 -14.00 -20.36
CA ARG A 356 11.52 -14.20 -21.36
C ARG A 356 11.36 -15.54 -22.10
N ASN A 357 11.05 -16.62 -21.39
CA ASN A 357 10.91 -17.95 -21.99
C ASN A 357 9.68 -18.03 -22.88
N VAL A 358 8.54 -17.49 -22.45
CA VAL A 358 7.31 -17.41 -23.27
C VAL A 358 7.54 -16.54 -24.52
N ASN A 359 8.21 -15.37 -24.38
CA ASN A 359 8.58 -14.54 -25.52
C ASN A 359 9.40 -15.33 -26.55
N ARG A 360 10.38 -16.12 -26.08
CA ARG A 360 11.21 -16.97 -26.97
C ARG A 360 10.36 -18.01 -27.69
N SER A 361 9.40 -18.64 -27.02
CA SER A 361 8.48 -19.59 -27.63
C SER A 361 7.57 -18.90 -28.67
N MET A 362 7.01 -17.73 -28.36
CA MET A 362 6.24 -16.92 -29.31
C MET A 362 7.05 -16.56 -30.57
N ASP A 363 8.33 -16.22 -30.40
CA ASP A 363 9.21 -15.85 -31.53
C ASP A 363 9.58 -17.06 -32.40
N ARG A 364 9.74 -18.24 -31.79
CA ARG A 364 10.22 -19.45 -32.47
C ARG A 364 9.09 -20.21 -33.19
N THR A 365 8.01 -20.47 -32.49
CA THR A 365 6.94 -21.38 -32.95
C THR A 365 5.55 -20.78 -32.92
N GLY A 366 5.36 -19.60 -32.34
CA GLY A 366 4.04 -19.12 -31.92
C GLY A 366 3.55 -19.87 -30.70
N LEU A 367 2.31 -19.63 -30.29
CA LEU A 367 1.62 -20.34 -29.21
C LEU A 367 0.33 -20.94 -29.74
N SER A 368 0.01 -22.17 -29.32
CA SER A 368 -1.33 -22.69 -29.52
C SER A 368 -2.35 -21.86 -28.73
N PRO A 369 -3.64 -21.84 -29.14
CA PRO A 369 -4.68 -21.17 -28.32
C PRO A 369 -4.73 -21.69 -26.89
N SER A 370 -4.60 -23.01 -26.70
CA SER A 370 -4.53 -23.61 -25.37
C SER A 370 -3.33 -23.13 -24.53
N ASP A 371 -2.14 -23.04 -25.13
CA ASP A 371 -0.93 -22.57 -24.41
C ASP A 371 -1.03 -21.09 -24.07
N ARG A 372 -1.58 -20.26 -24.97
CA ARG A 372 -1.87 -18.86 -24.72
C ARG A 372 -2.80 -18.69 -23.50
N ASP A 373 -3.86 -19.49 -23.44
CA ASP A 373 -4.84 -19.44 -22.36
C ASP A 373 -4.20 -19.87 -21.02
N LYS A 374 -3.33 -20.90 -21.02
CA LYS A 374 -2.55 -21.28 -19.83
C LYS A 374 -1.65 -20.14 -19.34
N VAL A 375 -0.94 -19.49 -20.26
CA VAL A 375 -0.08 -18.32 -19.93
C VAL A 375 -0.91 -17.17 -19.39
N LEU A 376 -2.03 -16.82 -20.03
CA LEU A 376 -2.93 -15.76 -19.52
C LEU A 376 -3.46 -16.09 -18.13
N ASN A 377 -3.90 -17.32 -17.91
CA ASN A 377 -4.44 -17.76 -16.62
C ASN A 377 -3.42 -17.64 -15.48
N ILE A 378 -2.18 -18.11 -15.69
CA ILE A 378 -1.17 -18.01 -14.63
C ILE A 378 -0.76 -16.56 -14.39
N ILE A 379 -0.63 -15.74 -15.42
CA ILE A 379 -0.31 -14.29 -15.28
C ILE A 379 -1.43 -13.57 -14.53
N THR A 380 -2.70 -13.83 -14.89
CA THR A 380 -3.87 -13.26 -14.20
C THR A 380 -3.85 -13.63 -12.72
N ARG A 381 -3.60 -14.90 -12.42
CA ARG A 381 -3.53 -15.38 -11.04
C ARG A 381 -2.38 -14.74 -10.25
N ILE A 382 -1.21 -14.55 -10.84
CA ILE A 382 -0.08 -13.85 -10.20
C ILE A 382 -0.39 -12.36 -10.06
N ASN A 383 -1.02 -11.75 -11.06
CA ASN A 383 -1.38 -10.34 -11.01
C ASN A 383 -2.50 -10.04 -9.99
N SER A 384 -3.33 -11.01 -9.61
CA SER A 384 -4.28 -10.81 -8.51
C SER A 384 -3.56 -10.46 -7.19
N VAL A 385 -2.29 -10.89 -7.05
CA VAL A 385 -1.43 -10.54 -5.90
C VAL A 385 -0.64 -9.25 -6.16
N LEU A 386 0.07 -9.16 -7.29
CA LEU A 386 0.97 -8.04 -7.56
C LEU A 386 0.21 -6.75 -7.92
N ALA A 387 -0.88 -6.87 -8.67
CA ALA A 387 -1.76 -5.79 -9.10
C ALA A 387 -1.03 -4.68 -9.89
N VAL A 388 -0.09 -5.06 -10.76
CA VAL A 388 0.73 -4.14 -11.56
C VAL A 388 0.54 -4.27 -13.07
N MET A 389 -0.10 -5.34 -13.57
CA MET A 389 -0.31 -5.58 -15.00
C MET A 389 -1.74 -5.25 -15.40
N LYS A 390 -1.93 -4.73 -16.60
CA LYS A 390 -3.22 -4.60 -17.27
C LYS A 390 -3.46 -5.87 -18.09
N ILE A 391 -4.22 -6.81 -17.54
CA ILE A 391 -4.47 -8.11 -18.17
C ILE A 391 -5.58 -8.02 -19.24
N GLU A 392 -6.60 -7.20 -19.00
CA GLU A 392 -7.65 -6.99 -19.98
C GLU A 392 -7.08 -6.28 -21.20
N ALA A 393 -7.10 -6.96 -22.33
CA ALA A 393 -6.95 -6.32 -23.61
C ALA A 393 -8.21 -5.45 -23.84
N GLN A 394 -8.24 -4.25 -23.26
CA GLN A 394 -8.89 -3.18 -23.96
C GLN A 394 -8.10 -3.04 -25.27
N VAL A 395 -8.55 -3.73 -26.33
CA VAL A 395 -8.16 -3.35 -27.69
C VAL A 395 -8.90 -2.02 -27.90
N PRO A 396 -8.25 -0.85 -27.74
CA PRO A 396 -8.91 0.40 -28.07
C PRO A 396 -9.36 0.25 -29.54
N GLU A 397 -10.49 0.82 -29.92
CA GLU A 397 -10.88 0.85 -31.35
C GLU A 397 -9.74 1.36 -32.24
N MET A 398 -8.91 2.25 -31.69
CA MET A 398 -7.67 2.73 -32.30
C MET A 398 -6.66 1.61 -32.58
N ASP A 399 -6.50 0.63 -31.67
CA ASP A 399 -5.51 -0.45 -31.87
C ASP A 399 -6.02 -1.45 -32.91
N LYS A 400 -7.32 -1.70 -33.00
CA LYS A 400 -7.94 -2.46 -34.10
C LYS A 400 -7.69 -1.78 -35.46
N TYR A 401 -7.81 -0.48 -35.49
CA TYR A 401 -7.55 0.32 -36.68
C TYR A 401 -6.07 0.26 -37.08
N ILE A 402 -5.16 0.40 -36.12
CA ILE A 402 -3.71 0.29 -36.33
C ILE A 402 -3.34 -1.09 -36.86
N GLU A 403 -3.87 -2.16 -36.29
CA GLU A 403 -3.67 -3.54 -36.74
C GLU A 403 -4.17 -3.76 -38.17
N ALA A 404 -5.34 -3.18 -38.51
CA ALA A 404 -5.86 -3.23 -39.86
C ALA A 404 -4.94 -2.52 -40.88
N LEU A 405 -4.36 -1.36 -40.51
CA LEU A 405 -3.39 -0.66 -41.34
C LEU A 405 -2.08 -1.45 -41.51
N ILE A 406 -1.58 -2.06 -40.43
CA ILE A 406 -0.39 -2.90 -40.48
C ILE A 406 -0.62 -4.10 -41.40
N LYS A 407 -1.78 -4.76 -41.31
CA LYS A 407 -2.15 -5.88 -42.18
C LYS A 407 -2.22 -5.46 -43.64
N LYS A 408 -2.85 -4.34 -43.95
CA LYS A 408 -2.88 -3.77 -45.32
C LYS A 408 -1.47 -3.48 -45.83
N ARG A 409 -0.58 -2.92 -44.98
CA ARG A 409 0.81 -2.67 -45.33
C ARG A 409 1.57 -3.98 -45.61
N GLU A 410 1.37 -5.03 -44.83
CA GLU A 410 1.99 -6.34 -45.07
C GLU A 410 1.50 -6.96 -46.37
N GLU A 411 0.22 -6.82 -46.71
CA GLU A 411 -0.35 -7.23 -47.99
C GLU A 411 0.23 -6.46 -49.15
N ALA A 412 0.34 -5.13 -49.05
CA ALA A 412 0.99 -4.29 -50.05
C ALA A 412 2.46 -4.71 -50.30
N ARG A 413 3.22 -4.98 -49.25
CA ARG A 413 4.61 -5.49 -49.37
C ARG A 413 4.69 -6.86 -50.03
N LYS A 414 3.75 -7.79 -49.74
CA LYS A 414 3.67 -9.08 -50.41
C LYS A 414 3.41 -8.93 -51.92
N ASN A 415 2.57 -7.95 -52.27
CA ASN A 415 2.21 -7.65 -53.65
C ASN A 415 3.25 -6.75 -54.36
N LYS A 416 4.36 -6.42 -53.68
CA LYS A 416 5.42 -5.50 -54.13
C LYS A 416 4.93 -4.08 -54.45
N ASP A 417 3.80 -3.66 -53.87
CA ASP A 417 3.26 -2.31 -53.91
C ASP A 417 3.96 -1.45 -52.81
N TRP A 418 5.15 -0.98 -53.19
CA TRP A 418 6.01 -0.24 -52.23
C TRP A 418 5.44 1.14 -51.90
N ASP A 419 4.78 1.79 -52.86
CA ASP A 419 4.19 3.13 -52.68
C ASP A 419 3.08 3.10 -51.64
N MET A 420 2.18 2.08 -51.70
CA MET A 420 1.15 1.89 -50.72
C MET A 420 1.72 1.49 -49.33
N ALA A 421 2.74 0.64 -49.33
CA ALA A 421 3.37 0.23 -48.06
C ALA A 421 4.04 1.40 -47.34
N ASP A 422 4.69 2.30 -48.05
CA ASP A 422 5.33 3.50 -47.47
C ASP A 422 4.31 4.55 -47.06
N LYS A 423 3.24 4.75 -47.80
CA LYS A 423 2.12 5.61 -47.43
C LYS A 423 1.46 5.18 -46.10
N LEU A 424 1.22 3.89 -45.95
CA LEU A 424 0.67 3.34 -44.71
C LEU A 424 1.65 3.45 -43.52
N ARG A 425 2.97 3.32 -43.80
CA ARG A 425 3.99 3.54 -42.77
C ARG A 425 4.04 4.99 -42.31
N GLN A 426 3.94 5.95 -43.22
CA GLN A 426 3.91 7.37 -42.88
C GLN A 426 2.64 7.74 -42.09
N GLU A 427 1.48 7.19 -42.46
CA GLU A 427 0.23 7.39 -41.73
C GLU A 427 0.34 6.87 -40.29
N LEU A 428 0.90 5.69 -40.08
CA LEU A 428 1.14 5.12 -38.75
C LEU A 428 2.13 5.96 -37.94
N LYS A 429 3.21 6.41 -38.59
CA LYS A 429 4.21 7.30 -37.96
C LYS A 429 3.61 8.65 -37.56
N ALA A 430 2.75 9.26 -38.36
CA ALA A 430 2.05 10.50 -38.04
C ALA A 430 1.12 10.37 -36.83
N ARG A 431 0.67 9.15 -36.52
CA ARG A 431 -0.12 8.82 -35.32
C ARG A 431 0.71 8.39 -34.11
N GLY A 432 2.05 8.58 -34.19
CA GLY A 432 2.97 8.22 -33.11
C GLY A 432 3.24 6.71 -33.02
N ILE A 433 2.97 5.93 -34.08
CA ILE A 433 3.20 4.48 -34.11
C ILE A 433 4.54 4.19 -34.79
N GLU A 434 5.43 3.55 -34.07
CA GLU A 434 6.72 3.10 -34.58
C GLU A 434 6.64 1.60 -34.92
N LEU A 435 6.98 1.27 -36.18
CA LEU A 435 6.97 -0.09 -36.68
C LEU A 435 8.35 -0.70 -36.66
N THR A 436 8.45 -1.95 -36.23
CA THR A 436 9.67 -2.78 -36.32
C THR A 436 9.37 -3.99 -37.19
N ASP A 437 9.99 -4.03 -38.38
CA ASP A 437 9.88 -5.16 -39.31
C ASP A 437 10.84 -6.27 -38.85
N THR A 438 10.31 -7.48 -38.68
CA THR A 438 11.09 -8.67 -38.37
C THR A 438 10.93 -9.70 -39.51
N LYS A 439 11.81 -10.73 -39.55
CA LYS A 439 11.67 -11.84 -40.52
C LYS A 439 10.33 -12.57 -40.42
N LYS A 440 9.55 -12.31 -39.35
CA LYS A 440 8.30 -12.99 -39.04
C LYS A 440 7.05 -12.09 -39.10
N GLY A 441 7.20 -10.80 -39.46
CA GLY A 441 6.13 -9.82 -39.57
C GLY A 441 6.48 -8.49 -38.90
N THR A 442 5.56 -7.53 -38.96
CA THR A 442 5.71 -6.20 -38.40
C THR A 442 5.19 -6.17 -36.97
N THR A 443 5.98 -5.67 -36.03
CA THR A 443 5.54 -5.33 -34.67
C THR A 443 5.50 -3.82 -34.54
N TRP A 444 4.72 -3.31 -33.59
CA TRP A 444 4.57 -1.87 -33.41
C TRP A 444 4.58 -1.44 -31.94
N ARG A 445 4.92 -0.21 -31.71
CA ARG A 445 4.78 0.47 -30.41
C ARG A 445 4.29 1.90 -30.63
N LYS A 446 3.54 2.42 -29.66
CA LYS A 446 3.13 3.82 -29.65
C LYS A 446 4.19 4.64 -28.94
N ASN A 447 4.73 5.65 -29.63
CA ASN A 447 5.58 6.66 -29.00
C ASN A 447 4.68 7.59 -28.19
N LYS A 448 5.07 7.85 -26.95
CA LYS A 448 4.41 8.84 -26.08
C LYS A 448 4.76 10.25 -26.50
#